data_77ac5f479461c2018ae962cd58b6f274
#
_entry.id   77ac5f479461c2018ae962cd58b6f274
#
_cell.length_a   1.000
_cell.length_b   1.000
_cell.length_c   1.000
_cell.angle_alpha   90.00
_cell.angle_beta   90.00
_cell.angle_gamma   90.00
#
_symmetry.space_group_name_H-M   'P 1'
#
loop_
_entity.id
_entity.type
_entity.pdbx_description
1 polymer ?
#
loop_
_entity_poly.entity_id
_entity_poly.type
_entity_poly.pdbx_seq_one_letter_code
_entity_poly.pdbx_strand_id
1 'polypeptide(L)'
;MRPGRTLSVLILSVSTVSCAATTYDTSITAKPAPTTTVLPTGTAAVLLPQLVTEASTLSSLIVGQGDKLAVVERIEALWAAVSAEVTGKDRDLATEIGAEVVKGRTAAVLDRPASADKVYRDLTALVKAYLASA
;
A
#
# COMPACT_ATOMS: atom_id res chain seq x y z
N MET A 1 14.76 -51.19 65.81
CA MET A 1 16.19 -51.38 65.45
C MET A 1 16.51 -50.62 64.20
N ARG A 2 17.50 -49.80 64.29
CA ARG A 2 18.17 -48.99 63.26
C ARG A 2 18.96 -49.88 62.28
N PRO A 3 19.61 -49.34 61.25
CA PRO A 3 19.39 -48.22 60.29
C PRO A 3 19.81 -48.65 58.88
N GLY A 4 19.59 -47.77 57.91
CA GLY A 4 20.17 -47.92 56.56
C GLY A 4 20.18 -46.57 55.83
N ARG A 5 21.24 -45.79 56.11
CA ARG A 5 21.57 -44.60 55.31
C ARG A 5 22.21 -45.07 54.01
N THR A 6 21.56 -44.80 52.91
CA THR A 6 22.23 -44.86 51.59
C THR A 6 22.33 -43.47 51.05
N LEU A 7 23.55 -43.00 50.93
CA LEU A 7 23.97 -41.78 50.24
C LEU A 7 23.64 -41.93 48.75
N SER A 8 22.77 -41.06 48.22
CA SER A 8 22.62 -40.90 46.78
C SER A 8 23.55 -39.82 46.32
N VAL A 9 24.52 -40.22 45.51
CA VAL A 9 25.45 -39.37 44.83
C VAL A 9 24.74 -38.63 43.74
N LEU A 10 24.70 -37.28 43.83
CA LEU A 10 24.14 -36.38 42.82
C LEU A 10 25.18 -36.21 41.73
N ILE A 11 24.98 -36.82 40.57
CA ILE A 11 25.81 -36.58 39.38
C ILE A 11 25.30 -35.34 38.72
N LEU A 12 26.05 -34.24 38.83
CA LEU A 12 25.82 -33.00 38.10
C LEU A 12 26.24 -33.21 36.64
N SER A 13 25.32 -33.41 35.76
CA SER A 13 25.57 -33.39 34.31
C SER A 13 25.68 -31.96 33.85
N VAL A 14 26.89 -31.49 33.60
CA VAL A 14 27.14 -30.20 32.94
C VAL A 14 26.86 -30.37 31.47
N SER A 15 25.70 -29.89 31.01
CA SER A 15 25.38 -29.77 29.62
C SER A 15 26.09 -28.55 29.06
N THR A 16 27.15 -28.77 28.31
CA THR A 16 27.79 -27.72 27.53
C THR A 16 26.87 -27.33 26.40
N VAL A 17 26.20 -26.20 26.54
CA VAL A 17 25.49 -25.56 25.45
C VAL A 17 26.51 -25.05 24.44
N SER A 18 26.73 -25.80 23.37
CA SER A 18 27.48 -25.35 22.23
C SER A 18 26.68 -24.20 21.55
N CYS A 19 27.09 -22.98 21.83
CA CYS A 19 26.65 -21.83 21.06
C CYS A 19 27.21 -21.98 19.63
N ALA A 20 26.43 -22.55 18.73
CA ALA A 20 26.65 -22.37 17.31
C ALA A 20 26.59 -20.88 17.03
N ALA A 21 27.72 -20.27 16.68
CA ALA A 21 27.72 -18.91 16.17
C ALA A 21 26.89 -18.90 14.87
N THR A 22 25.65 -18.45 14.95
CA THR A 22 24.86 -18.16 13.80
C THR A 22 25.52 -16.95 13.16
N THR A 23 26.30 -17.19 12.12
CA THR A 23 26.82 -16.14 11.26
C THR A 23 25.59 -15.53 10.58
N TYR A 24 25.06 -14.48 11.16
CA TYR A 24 24.13 -13.62 10.45
C TYR A 24 24.93 -13.02 9.32
N ASP A 25 24.64 -13.48 8.11
CA ASP A 25 25.09 -12.81 6.90
C ASP A 25 24.49 -11.40 6.95
N THR A 26 25.34 -10.45 7.32
CA THR A 26 24.99 -9.03 7.39
C THR A 26 24.97 -8.45 5.98
N SER A 27 24.41 -9.18 5.02
CA SER A 27 23.81 -8.59 3.85
C SER A 27 22.53 -7.92 4.31
N ILE A 28 22.68 -6.88 5.13
CA ILE A 28 21.61 -5.92 5.32
C ILE A 28 21.44 -5.32 3.93
N THR A 29 20.54 -5.91 3.16
CA THR A 29 19.92 -5.21 2.05
C THR A 29 19.37 -3.94 2.68
N ALA A 30 20.08 -2.85 2.50
CA ALA A 30 19.71 -1.55 3.03
C ALA A 30 18.24 -1.38 2.63
N LYS A 31 17.34 -1.34 3.65
CA LYS A 31 15.94 -0.99 3.43
C LYS A 31 15.98 0.23 2.52
N PRO A 32 15.38 0.19 1.32
CA PRO A 32 15.40 1.35 0.43
C PRO A 32 14.99 2.54 1.26
N ALA A 33 15.82 3.59 1.23
CA ALA A 33 15.50 4.85 1.87
C ALA A 33 14.08 5.23 1.42
N PRO A 34 13.23 5.77 2.31
CA PRO A 34 11.89 6.17 1.90
C PRO A 34 12.07 7.09 0.69
N THR A 35 11.63 6.63 -0.46
CA THR A 35 11.60 7.44 -1.67
C THR A 35 10.68 8.59 -1.32
N THR A 36 11.22 9.78 -1.15
CA THR A 36 10.43 10.99 -0.96
C THR A 36 9.57 11.09 -2.21
N THR A 37 8.33 10.64 -2.12
CA THR A 37 7.38 10.74 -3.22
C THR A 37 7.13 12.24 -3.40
N VAL A 38 7.80 12.83 -4.38
CA VAL A 38 7.51 14.21 -4.76
C VAL A 38 6.08 14.21 -5.29
N LEU A 39 5.19 14.89 -4.57
CA LEU A 39 3.80 15.03 -5.01
C LEU A 39 3.77 15.78 -6.34
N PRO A 40 2.93 15.35 -7.29
CA PRO A 40 2.71 16.07 -8.52
C PRO A 40 2.30 17.51 -8.23
N THR A 41 2.80 18.46 -9.00
CA THR A 41 2.47 19.88 -8.88
C THR A 41 1.53 20.29 -9.99
N GLY A 42 0.45 21.00 -9.66
CA GLY A 42 -0.54 21.46 -10.62
C GLY A 42 -1.90 21.69 -9.97
N THR A 43 -2.80 22.32 -10.71
CA THR A 43 -4.19 22.52 -10.27
C THR A 43 -5.03 21.24 -10.44
N ALA A 44 -6.15 21.15 -9.75
CA ALA A 44 -7.07 20.04 -9.91
C ALA A 44 -7.56 19.88 -11.36
N ALA A 45 -7.72 20.98 -12.09
CA ALA A 45 -8.12 20.94 -13.50
C ALA A 45 -7.09 20.21 -14.39
N VAL A 46 -5.81 20.21 -14.03
CA VAL A 46 -4.72 19.54 -14.75
C VAL A 46 -4.50 18.12 -14.25
N LEU A 47 -4.50 17.92 -12.94
CA LEU A 47 -4.10 16.64 -12.33
C LEU A 47 -5.24 15.61 -12.29
N LEU A 48 -6.51 16.02 -12.18
CA LEU A 48 -7.64 15.09 -12.20
C LEU A 48 -7.78 14.31 -13.52
N PRO A 49 -7.61 14.91 -14.71
CA PRO A 49 -7.56 14.14 -15.97
C PRO A 49 -6.41 13.13 -16.00
N GLN A 50 -5.25 13.45 -15.42
CA GLN A 50 -4.13 12.51 -15.33
C GLN A 50 -4.48 11.33 -14.41
N LEU A 51 -5.14 11.59 -13.27
CA LEU A 51 -5.63 10.57 -12.37
C LEU A 51 -6.58 9.59 -13.09
N VAL A 52 -7.50 10.09 -13.90
CA VAL A 52 -8.40 9.27 -14.73
C VAL A 52 -7.61 8.45 -15.75
N THR A 53 -6.58 9.03 -16.37
CA THR A 53 -5.71 8.33 -17.33
C THR A 53 -4.98 7.17 -16.65
N GLU A 54 -4.41 7.36 -15.46
CA GLU A 54 -3.80 6.27 -14.69
C GLU A 54 -4.83 5.18 -14.34
N ALA A 55 -6.02 5.57 -13.89
CA ALA A 55 -7.09 4.63 -13.54
C ALA A 55 -7.52 3.78 -14.75
N SER A 56 -7.46 4.30 -15.97
CA SER A 56 -7.83 3.58 -17.20
C SER A 56 -6.96 2.35 -17.48
N THR A 57 -5.73 2.34 -16.98
CA THR A 57 -4.77 1.24 -17.20
C THR A 57 -4.89 0.14 -16.16
N LEU A 58 -5.55 0.40 -15.03
CA LEU A 58 -5.52 -0.46 -13.85
C LEU A 58 -6.10 -1.86 -14.11
N SER A 59 -7.24 -1.93 -14.80
CA SER A 59 -7.89 -3.21 -15.13
C SER A 59 -7.01 -4.12 -15.99
N SER A 60 -6.39 -3.55 -17.03
CA SER A 60 -5.49 -4.31 -17.91
C SER A 60 -4.23 -4.79 -17.19
N LEU A 61 -3.70 -4.00 -16.27
CA LEU A 61 -2.55 -4.39 -15.45
C LEU A 61 -2.90 -5.49 -14.45
N ILE A 62 -4.11 -5.50 -13.89
CA ILE A 62 -4.59 -6.58 -13.04
C ILE A 62 -4.66 -7.89 -13.84
N VAL A 63 -5.25 -7.86 -15.03
CA VAL A 63 -5.36 -9.05 -15.90
C VAL A 63 -3.99 -9.53 -16.37
N GLY A 64 -3.12 -8.60 -16.78
CA GLY A 64 -1.78 -8.89 -17.29
C GLY A 64 -0.73 -9.14 -16.20
N GLN A 65 -1.11 -9.10 -14.91
CA GLN A 65 -0.20 -9.19 -13.77
C GLN A 65 0.96 -8.18 -13.81
N GLY A 66 0.68 -7.00 -14.37
CA GLY A 66 1.62 -5.88 -14.41
C GLY A 66 1.75 -5.15 -13.08
N ASP A 67 2.53 -4.08 -13.07
CA ASP A 67 2.77 -3.28 -11.85
C ASP A 67 1.57 -2.38 -11.50
N LYS A 68 0.48 -3.02 -11.11
CA LYS A 68 -0.76 -2.37 -10.70
C LYS A 68 -0.61 -1.50 -9.44
N LEU A 69 0.31 -1.88 -8.53
CA LEU A 69 0.51 -1.12 -7.29
C LEU A 69 1.21 0.21 -7.56
N ALA A 70 2.18 0.26 -8.47
CA ALA A 70 2.79 1.54 -8.88
C ALA A 70 1.76 2.48 -9.52
N VAL A 71 0.79 1.97 -10.26
CA VAL A 71 -0.31 2.78 -10.80
C VAL A 71 -1.21 3.32 -9.68
N VAL A 72 -1.56 2.48 -8.71
CA VAL A 72 -2.33 2.91 -7.53
C VAL A 72 -1.61 4.01 -6.77
N GLU A 73 -0.31 3.87 -6.53
CA GLU A 73 0.49 4.90 -5.85
C GLU A 73 0.48 6.23 -6.60
N ARG A 74 0.56 6.20 -7.95
CA ARG A 74 0.43 7.43 -8.75
C ARG A 74 -0.95 8.06 -8.65
N ILE A 75 -2.02 7.26 -8.70
CA ILE A 75 -3.40 7.74 -8.52
C ILE A 75 -3.55 8.42 -7.16
N GLU A 76 -3.05 7.80 -6.10
CA GLU A 76 -3.11 8.33 -4.74
C GLU A 76 -2.28 9.62 -4.59
N ALA A 77 -1.10 9.69 -5.21
CA ALA A 77 -0.27 10.88 -5.20
C ALA A 77 -0.94 12.05 -5.94
N LEU A 78 -1.56 11.79 -7.09
CA LEU A 78 -2.33 12.79 -7.83
C LEU A 78 -3.52 13.29 -7.00
N TRP A 79 -4.25 12.38 -6.35
CA TRP A 79 -5.36 12.76 -5.48
C TRP A 79 -4.89 13.56 -4.26
N ALA A 80 -3.83 13.14 -3.59
CA ALA A 80 -3.27 13.86 -2.46
C ALA A 80 -2.85 15.29 -2.81
N ALA A 81 -2.34 15.51 -4.03
CA ALA A 81 -1.92 16.83 -4.50
C ALA A 81 -3.09 17.81 -4.68
N VAL A 82 -4.29 17.33 -5.02
CA VAL A 82 -5.44 18.19 -5.38
C VAL A 82 -6.62 18.11 -4.43
N SER A 83 -6.64 17.16 -3.52
CA SER A 83 -7.78 16.91 -2.63
C SER A 83 -8.22 18.14 -1.83
N ALA A 84 -7.27 18.97 -1.38
CA ALA A 84 -7.57 20.21 -0.66
C ALA A 84 -8.27 21.24 -1.57
N GLU A 85 -7.82 21.41 -2.80
CA GLU A 85 -8.43 22.31 -3.80
C GLU A 85 -9.87 21.86 -4.12
N VAL A 86 -10.05 20.56 -4.40
CA VAL A 86 -11.36 19.99 -4.70
C VAL A 86 -12.30 20.11 -3.51
N THR A 87 -11.83 19.83 -2.29
CA THR A 87 -12.62 19.98 -1.05
C THR A 87 -13.03 21.42 -0.79
N GLY A 88 -12.16 22.36 -1.09
CA GLY A 88 -12.46 23.79 -0.94
C GLY A 88 -13.55 24.28 -1.90
N LYS A 89 -13.68 23.63 -3.06
CA LYS A 89 -14.67 23.97 -4.08
C LYS A 89 -15.98 23.18 -3.92
N ASP A 90 -15.89 21.85 -3.72
CA ASP A 90 -17.01 20.93 -3.58
C ASP A 90 -16.60 19.75 -2.68
N ARG A 91 -17.08 19.79 -1.43
CA ARG A 91 -16.74 18.76 -0.43
C ARG A 91 -17.36 17.41 -0.74
N ASP A 92 -18.56 17.39 -1.26
CA ASP A 92 -19.28 16.13 -1.55
C ASP A 92 -18.58 15.42 -2.69
N LEU A 93 -18.26 16.14 -3.75
CA LEU A 93 -17.52 15.62 -4.89
C LEU A 93 -16.10 15.15 -4.47
N ALA A 94 -15.43 15.87 -3.58
CA ALA A 94 -14.13 15.45 -3.03
C ALA A 94 -14.24 14.13 -2.25
N THR A 95 -15.31 13.96 -1.50
CA THR A 95 -15.57 12.72 -0.75
C THR A 95 -15.81 11.54 -1.70
N GLU A 96 -16.57 11.75 -2.76
CA GLU A 96 -16.86 10.72 -3.76
C GLU A 96 -15.60 10.33 -4.53
N ILE A 97 -14.79 11.28 -5.01
CA ILE A 97 -13.51 11.00 -5.70
C ILE A 97 -12.57 10.25 -4.77
N GLY A 98 -12.42 10.68 -3.52
CA GLY A 98 -11.58 10.01 -2.54
C GLY A 98 -12.02 8.57 -2.28
N ALA A 99 -13.32 8.30 -2.22
CA ALA A 99 -13.86 6.95 -2.06
C ALA A 99 -13.53 6.06 -3.28
N GLU A 100 -13.60 6.59 -4.51
CA GLU A 100 -13.24 5.84 -5.71
C GLU A 100 -11.73 5.55 -5.76
N VAL A 101 -10.87 6.46 -5.33
CA VAL A 101 -9.41 6.20 -5.20
C VAL A 101 -9.15 5.03 -4.26
N VAL A 102 -9.81 4.96 -3.10
CA VAL A 102 -9.70 3.83 -2.16
C VAL A 102 -10.21 2.52 -2.78
N LYS A 103 -11.32 2.57 -3.53
CA LYS A 103 -11.83 1.39 -4.25
C LYS A 103 -10.84 0.90 -5.31
N GLY A 104 -10.14 1.82 -5.99
CA GLY A 104 -9.09 1.49 -6.96
C GLY A 104 -7.95 0.69 -6.32
N ARG A 105 -7.46 1.11 -5.16
CA ARG A 105 -6.48 0.34 -4.38
C ARG A 105 -7.02 -1.04 -4.01
N THR A 106 -8.25 -1.11 -3.53
CA THR A 106 -8.87 -2.38 -3.15
C THR A 106 -9.00 -3.33 -4.35
N ALA A 107 -9.38 -2.81 -5.52
CA ALA A 107 -9.47 -3.58 -6.75
C ALA A 107 -8.11 -4.17 -7.15
N ALA A 108 -7.04 -3.37 -7.04
CA ALA A 108 -5.68 -3.81 -7.35
C ALA A 108 -5.16 -4.87 -6.38
N VAL A 109 -5.37 -4.67 -5.08
CA VAL A 109 -4.91 -5.61 -4.03
C VAL A 109 -5.65 -6.96 -4.12
N LEU A 110 -6.94 -6.94 -4.44
CA LEU A 110 -7.79 -8.14 -4.53
C LEU A 110 -7.88 -8.74 -5.93
N ASP A 111 -7.08 -8.29 -6.89
CA ASP A 111 -7.09 -8.76 -8.29
C ASP A 111 -8.48 -8.75 -8.94
N ARG A 112 -9.19 -7.59 -8.84
CA ARG A 112 -10.56 -7.43 -9.33
C ARG A 112 -10.63 -6.48 -10.52
N PRO A 113 -10.38 -6.94 -11.76
CA PRO A 113 -10.37 -6.07 -12.94
C PRO A 113 -11.71 -5.39 -13.20
N ALA A 114 -12.84 -6.10 -13.03
CA ALA A 114 -14.16 -5.51 -13.20
C ALA A 114 -14.45 -4.37 -12.21
N SER A 115 -13.91 -4.45 -11.00
CA SER A 115 -14.00 -3.36 -10.02
C SER A 115 -13.14 -2.17 -10.42
N ALA A 116 -11.94 -2.41 -10.98
CA ALA A 116 -11.09 -1.36 -11.52
C ALA A 116 -11.74 -0.64 -12.70
N ASP A 117 -12.40 -1.37 -13.60
CA ASP A 117 -13.19 -0.77 -14.70
C ASP A 117 -14.33 0.12 -14.18
N LYS A 118 -14.99 -0.32 -13.11
CA LYS A 118 -16.03 0.49 -12.49
C LYS A 118 -15.45 1.77 -11.89
N VAL A 119 -14.36 1.69 -11.17
CA VAL A 119 -13.65 2.85 -10.59
C VAL A 119 -13.25 3.84 -11.68
N TYR A 120 -12.71 3.37 -12.79
CA TYR A 120 -12.36 4.24 -13.93
C TYR A 120 -13.58 5.00 -14.48
N ARG A 121 -14.71 4.33 -14.66
CA ARG A 121 -15.94 4.97 -15.15
C ARG A 121 -16.49 5.99 -14.16
N ASP A 122 -16.52 5.65 -12.88
CA ASP A 122 -17.03 6.52 -11.83
C ASP A 122 -16.13 7.76 -11.67
N LEU A 123 -14.80 7.59 -11.63
CA LEU A 123 -13.84 8.70 -11.62
C LEU A 123 -13.98 9.59 -12.85
N THR A 124 -14.18 9.02 -14.04
CA THR A 124 -14.39 9.78 -15.25
C THR A 124 -15.61 10.70 -15.14
N ALA A 125 -16.72 10.18 -14.61
CA ALA A 125 -17.94 10.96 -14.41
C ALA A 125 -17.76 12.07 -13.36
N LEU A 126 -17.13 11.77 -12.23
CA LEU A 126 -16.88 12.72 -11.15
C LEU A 126 -15.94 13.86 -11.58
N VAL A 127 -14.84 13.51 -12.27
CA VAL A 127 -13.88 14.51 -12.77
C VAL A 127 -14.54 15.39 -13.84
N LYS A 128 -15.36 14.81 -14.71
CA LYS A 128 -16.13 15.59 -15.68
C LYS A 128 -17.09 16.58 -14.99
N ALA A 129 -17.77 16.15 -13.92
CA ALA A 129 -18.66 17.01 -13.14
C ALA A 129 -17.85 18.16 -12.48
N TYR A 130 -16.70 17.88 -11.91
CA TYR A 130 -15.80 18.88 -11.34
C TYR A 130 -15.37 19.93 -12.37
N LEU A 131 -14.94 19.49 -13.55
CA LEU A 131 -14.47 20.40 -14.62
C LEU A 131 -15.61 21.23 -15.21
N ALA A 132 -16.85 20.71 -15.21
CA ALA A 132 -18.01 21.45 -15.68
C ALA A 132 -18.49 22.54 -14.71
N SER A 133 -18.13 22.42 -13.42
CA SER A 133 -18.44 23.40 -12.37
C SER A 133 -17.31 24.43 -12.15
N ALA A 134 -16.26 24.35 -12.97
CA ALA A 134 -15.04 25.17 -12.86
C ALA A 134 -15.17 26.53 -13.53
#